data_06be1a8d1b6715181cd9356b1c06af34
#
_entry.id   06be1a8d1b6715181cd9356b1c06af34
#
_cell.length_a   1.000
_cell.length_b   1.000
_cell.length_c   1.000
_cell.angle_alpha   90.00
_cell.angle_beta   90.00
_cell.angle_gamma   90.00
#
_symmetry.space_group_name_H-M   'P 1'
#
loop_
_entity.id
_entity.type
_entity.pdbx_description
1 polymer ?
#
loop_
_entity_poly.entity_id
_entity_poly.type
_entity_poly.pdbx_seq_one_letter_code
_entity_poly.pdbx_strand_id
1 'polypeptide(L)'
;MLNDEQKSQRNDLLKTISESEKALAKVPKNNDINKARQEIQRRYDDEIKKKLYSQTFKRLPNDDPRYGGIITNAAMLSMTSGPKRTHPVARGAWVLGVVFNDPPPPPPNDVPPLQEDENEKNMTIRETFAKHRENPDCAGCHSRIDPLGFALENFDITGRWRDKYENGRDVDMSGKLVKKHTFKDIVEFKKSLTFEQKRIARAFIGHLMRFANARELSPSDSLRIDEILEKTKTDNLTIKSLIREVILTDNFKNS
;
A
#
# COMPACT_ATOMS: atom_id res chain seq x y z
N MET A 1 17.20 -9.72 -2.24
CA MET A 1 18.18 -8.71 -2.71
C MET A 1 18.99 -9.30 -3.84
N LEU A 2 19.35 -8.50 -4.84
CA LEU A 2 20.27 -8.95 -5.89
C LEU A 2 21.68 -9.10 -5.26
N ASN A 3 22.40 -10.15 -5.61
CA ASN A 3 23.80 -10.27 -5.24
C ASN A 3 24.65 -9.24 -6.03
N ASP A 4 25.93 -9.08 -5.68
CA ASP A 4 26.76 -8.01 -6.27
C ASP A 4 27.04 -8.24 -7.76
N GLU A 5 27.12 -9.49 -8.20
CA GLU A 5 27.24 -9.86 -9.61
C GLU A 5 25.97 -9.48 -10.40
N GLN A 6 24.79 -9.73 -9.84
CA GLN A 6 23.50 -9.33 -10.45
C GLN A 6 23.32 -7.81 -10.48
N LYS A 7 23.83 -7.08 -9.47
CA LYS A 7 23.85 -5.61 -9.49
C LYS A 7 24.76 -5.07 -10.58
N SER A 8 25.94 -5.68 -10.75
CA SER A 8 26.88 -5.30 -11.82
C SER A 8 26.26 -5.53 -13.19
N GLN A 9 25.73 -6.72 -13.45
CA GLN A 9 25.05 -7.06 -14.71
C GLN A 9 23.86 -6.12 -15.00
N ARG A 10 23.08 -5.76 -13.99
CA ARG A 10 22.00 -4.78 -14.13
C ARG A 10 22.52 -3.40 -14.51
N ASN A 11 23.59 -2.94 -13.88
CA ASN A 11 24.16 -1.63 -14.17
C ASN A 11 24.74 -1.57 -15.59
N ASP A 12 25.40 -2.63 -16.04
CA ASP A 12 25.93 -2.74 -17.40
C ASP A 12 24.79 -2.73 -18.44
N LEU A 13 23.69 -3.44 -18.17
CA LEU A 13 22.49 -3.42 -19.01
C LEU A 13 21.86 -2.03 -19.07
N LEU A 14 21.73 -1.34 -17.94
CA LEU A 14 21.20 0.03 -17.89
C LEU A 14 22.08 1.02 -18.66
N LYS A 15 23.41 0.87 -18.60
CA LYS A 15 24.34 1.66 -19.40
C LYS A 15 24.14 1.42 -20.89
N THR A 16 24.04 0.17 -21.31
CA THR A 16 23.79 -0.21 -22.71
C THR A 16 22.45 0.34 -23.22
N ILE A 17 21.42 0.33 -22.38
CA ILE A 17 20.10 0.93 -22.68
C ILE A 17 20.26 2.43 -22.94
N SER A 18 20.90 3.15 -22.02
CA SER A 18 21.09 4.60 -22.13
C SER A 18 21.89 4.99 -23.38
N GLU A 19 22.92 4.21 -23.73
CA GLU A 19 23.71 4.43 -24.95
C GLU A 19 22.89 4.18 -26.22
N SER A 20 22.06 3.14 -26.22
CA SER A 20 21.15 2.81 -27.32
C SER A 20 20.06 3.85 -27.51
N GLU A 21 19.47 4.36 -26.43
CA GLU A 21 18.50 5.47 -26.46
C GLU A 21 19.10 6.74 -27.05
N LYS A 22 20.34 7.08 -26.65
CA LYS A 22 21.06 8.24 -27.20
C LYS A 22 21.38 8.08 -28.70
N ALA A 23 21.71 6.88 -29.15
CA ALA A 23 21.93 6.57 -30.55
C ALA A 23 20.62 6.67 -31.34
N LEU A 24 19.52 6.13 -30.82
CA LEU A 24 18.19 6.20 -31.44
C LEU A 24 17.66 7.63 -31.55
N ALA A 25 17.99 8.50 -30.59
CA ALA A 25 17.56 9.91 -30.61
C ALA A 25 18.19 10.71 -31.78
N LYS A 26 19.33 10.24 -32.33
CA LYS A 26 20.04 10.89 -33.43
C LYS A 26 19.52 10.47 -34.84
N VAL A 27 18.62 9.49 -34.92
CA VAL A 27 18.10 9.00 -36.22
C VAL A 27 16.89 9.83 -36.66
N PRO A 28 16.80 10.28 -37.96
CA PRO A 28 15.68 11.07 -38.45
C PRO A 28 14.33 10.41 -38.26
N LYS A 29 13.30 11.21 -37.95
CA LYS A 29 11.91 10.73 -37.72
C LYS A 29 11.24 10.49 -39.08
N ASN A 30 11.27 9.26 -39.58
CA ASN A 30 10.48 8.77 -40.69
C ASN A 30 9.56 7.64 -40.23
N ASN A 31 8.35 7.50 -40.78
CA ASN A 31 7.34 6.55 -40.29
C ASN A 31 7.81 5.09 -40.31
N ASP A 32 8.60 4.67 -41.31
CA ASP A 32 9.13 3.31 -41.39
C ASP A 32 10.24 3.07 -40.37
N ILE A 33 11.05 4.10 -40.11
CA ILE A 33 12.08 4.09 -39.09
C ILE A 33 11.43 4.04 -37.69
N ASN A 34 10.29 4.74 -37.48
CA ASN A 34 9.58 4.69 -36.23
C ASN A 34 8.99 3.31 -35.93
N LYS A 35 8.46 2.60 -36.96
CA LYS A 35 7.99 1.21 -36.80
C LYS A 35 9.15 0.26 -36.48
N ALA A 36 10.27 0.39 -37.17
CA ALA A 36 11.46 -0.43 -36.91
C ALA A 36 12.01 -0.17 -35.50
N ARG A 37 12.02 1.10 -35.05
CA ARG A 37 12.40 1.48 -33.69
C ARG A 37 11.50 0.83 -32.63
N GLN A 38 10.17 0.90 -32.80
CA GLN A 38 9.23 0.30 -31.88
C GLN A 38 9.39 -1.22 -31.77
N GLU A 39 9.69 -1.88 -32.91
CA GLU A 39 9.91 -3.33 -32.91
C GLU A 39 11.24 -3.70 -32.26
N ILE A 40 12.32 -2.96 -32.55
CA ILE A 40 13.61 -3.15 -31.86
C ILE A 40 13.47 -2.89 -30.36
N GLN A 41 12.77 -1.81 -29.96
CA GLN A 41 12.53 -1.52 -28.55
C GLN A 41 11.74 -2.63 -27.88
N ARG A 42 10.69 -3.15 -28.51
CA ARG A 42 9.89 -4.26 -27.97
C ARG A 42 10.70 -5.54 -27.79
N ARG A 43 11.50 -5.92 -28.77
CA ARG A 43 12.39 -7.10 -28.68
C ARG A 43 13.43 -6.92 -27.58
N TYR A 44 13.98 -5.75 -27.48
CA TYR A 44 14.95 -5.40 -26.45
C TYR A 44 14.35 -5.44 -25.04
N ASP A 45 13.15 -4.86 -24.86
CA ASP A 45 12.43 -4.92 -23.59
C ASP A 45 12.07 -6.35 -23.19
N ASP A 46 11.67 -7.20 -24.14
CA ASP A 46 11.37 -8.60 -23.90
C ASP A 46 12.62 -9.42 -23.53
N GLU A 47 13.77 -9.17 -24.18
CA GLU A 47 15.04 -9.82 -23.81
C GLU A 47 15.55 -9.38 -22.45
N ILE A 48 15.42 -8.07 -22.13
CA ILE A 48 15.77 -7.54 -20.82
C ILE A 48 14.86 -8.12 -19.75
N LYS A 49 13.55 -8.16 -19.99
CA LYS A 49 12.60 -8.79 -19.07
C LYS A 49 12.95 -10.25 -18.81
N LYS A 50 13.29 -11.02 -19.86
CA LYS A 50 13.73 -12.41 -19.69
C LYS A 50 15.01 -12.55 -18.86
N LYS A 51 15.96 -11.62 -19.01
CA LYS A 51 17.24 -11.66 -18.28
C LYS A 51 17.15 -11.09 -16.86
N LEU A 52 16.39 -9.99 -16.66
CA LEU A 52 16.27 -9.30 -15.37
C LEU A 52 15.21 -9.92 -14.45
N TYR A 53 14.17 -10.50 -15.02
CA TYR A 53 13.07 -11.07 -14.25
C TYR A 53 13.08 -12.58 -14.39
N SER A 54 13.57 -13.26 -13.36
CA SER A 54 13.31 -14.69 -13.21
C SER A 54 11.80 -14.89 -13.14
N GLN A 55 11.23 -15.64 -14.10
CA GLN A 55 9.82 -16.05 -14.06
C GLN A 55 9.53 -17.06 -12.94
N THR A 56 10.56 -17.47 -12.24
CA THR A 56 10.43 -18.41 -11.13
C THR A 56 10.05 -17.66 -9.86
N PHE A 57 8.88 -18.00 -9.30
CA PHE A 57 8.46 -17.48 -8.01
C PHE A 57 9.44 -18.00 -6.93
N LYS A 58 10.13 -17.08 -6.27
CA LYS A 58 11.10 -17.43 -5.21
C LYS A 58 10.63 -16.84 -3.88
N ARG A 59 10.66 -17.66 -2.83
CA ARG A 59 10.51 -17.18 -1.48
C ARG A 59 11.83 -16.52 -1.05
N LEU A 60 11.77 -15.23 -0.77
CA LEU A 60 12.91 -14.49 -0.22
C LEU A 60 12.70 -14.32 1.29
N PRO A 61 13.72 -14.54 2.13
CA PRO A 61 13.66 -14.18 3.54
C PRO A 61 13.50 -12.66 3.67
N ASN A 62 12.72 -12.25 4.66
CA ASN A 62 12.56 -10.83 4.99
C ASN A 62 13.05 -10.63 6.43
N ASP A 63 14.29 -10.20 6.56
CA ASP A 63 14.96 -9.99 7.85
C ASP A 63 14.76 -8.55 8.37
N ASP A 64 14.21 -7.66 7.54
CA ASP A 64 13.93 -6.28 7.93
C ASP A 64 12.52 -6.16 8.53
N PRO A 65 12.40 -5.90 9.86
CA PRO A 65 11.10 -5.83 10.53
C PRO A 65 10.22 -4.68 10.05
N ARG A 66 10.75 -3.70 9.32
CA ARG A 66 9.98 -2.60 8.72
C ARG A 66 9.04 -3.11 7.65
N TYR A 67 9.48 -4.08 6.85
CA TYR A 67 8.71 -4.67 5.75
C TYR A 67 7.90 -5.90 6.18
N GLY A 68 6.95 -6.28 5.34
CA GLY A 68 6.12 -7.47 5.51
C GLY A 68 4.66 -7.16 5.81
N GLY A 69 3.81 -8.07 5.38
CA GLY A 69 2.36 -7.92 5.41
C GLY A 69 1.81 -6.99 4.31
N ILE A 70 0.49 -6.90 4.25
CA ILE A 70 -0.22 -6.16 3.20
C ILE A 70 0.02 -4.64 3.30
N ILE A 71 0.16 -4.11 4.52
CA ILE A 71 0.27 -2.66 4.76
C ILE A 71 1.59 -2.05 4.30
N THR A 72 2.64 -2.86 4.12
CA THR A 72 3.95 -2.41 3.62
C THR A 72 4.26 -2.97 2.23
N ASN A 73 3.25 -3.48 1.54
CA ASN A 73 3.37 -3.94 0.16
C ASN A 73 3.49 -2.73 -0.78
N ALA A 74 4.48 -2.75 -1.67
CA ALA A 74 4.75 -1.64 -2.59
C ALA A 74 3.55 -1.30 -3.48
N ALA A 75 2.77 -2.28 -3.92
CA ALA A 75 1.57 -2.03 -4.73
C ALA A 75 0.51 -1.26 -3.94
N MET A 76 0.27 -1.62 -2.66
CA MET A 76 -0.65 -0.89 -1.79
C MET A 76 -0.16 0.54 -1.54
N LEU A 77 1.12 0.71 -1.20
CA LEU A 77 1.72 2.02 -0.94
C LEU A 77 1.68 2.94 -2.16
N SER A 78 1.91 2.40 -3.36
CA SER A 78 1.80 3.15 -4.62
C SER A 78 0.35 3.51 -4.96
N MET A 79 -0.57 2.56 -4.83
CA MET A 79 -1.99 2.76 -5.12
C MET A 79 -2.63 3.83 -4.21
N THR A 80 -2.12 3.98 -2.99
CA THR A 80 -2.58 4.96 -2.01
C THR A 80 -1.71 6.22 -1.96
N SER A 81 -0.97 6.50 -3.00
CA SER A 81 -0.13 7.69 -3.17
C SER A 81 -0.61 8.53 -4.34
N GLY A 82 -0.27 9.81 -4.32
CA GLY A 82 -0.43 10.69 -5.48
C GLY A 82 0.71 10.51 -6.49
N PRO A 83 0.62 11.13 -7.67
CA PRO A 83 1.64 10.99 -8.73
C PRO A 83 2.99 11.63 -8.37
N LYS A 84 2.99 12.62 -7.49
CA LYS A 84 4.20 13.37 -7.10
C LYS A 84 4.63 13.12 -5.65
N ARG A 85 3.70 12.75 -4.78
CA ARG A 85 3.97 12.61 -3.34
C ARG A 85 3.11 11.53 -2.70
N THR A 86 3.51 11.09 -1.52
CA THR A 86 2.70 10.24 -0.65
C THR A 86 1.42 10.95 -0.23
N HIS A 87 0.39 10.16 0.08
CA HIS A 87 -0.92 10.67 0.48
C HIS A 87 -1.38 10.01 1.79
N PRO A 88 -0.97 10.55 2.96
CA PRO A 88 -1.28 9.94 4.26
C PRO A 88 -2.78 9.69 4.47
N VAL A 89 -3.63 10.64 4.08
CA VAL A 89 -5.09 10.47 4.22
C VAL A 89 -5.60 9.26 3.41
N ALA A 90 -5.15 9.10 2.17
CA ALA A 90 -5.52 7.94 1.36
C ALA A 90 -5.01 6.63 1.97
N ARG A 91 -3.76 6.61 2.47
CA ARG A 91 -3.19 5.45 3.18
C ARG A 91 -3.98 5.11 4.43
N GLY A 92 -4.32 6.13 5.25
CA GLY A 92 -5.09 5.95 6.47
C GLY A 92 -6.52 5.48 6.20
N ALA A 93 -7.18 6.07 5.21
CA ALA A 93 -8.52 5.68 4.78
C ALA A 93 -8.53 4.23 4.26
N TRP A 94 -7.49 3.83 3.50
CA TRP A 94 -7.34 2.45 3.05
C TRP A 94 -7.17 1.48 4.22
N VAL A 95 -6.35 1.81 5.22
CA VAL A 95 -6.20 0.98 6.43
C VAL A 95 -7.53 0.85 7.16
N LEU A 96 -8.28 1.94 7.34
CA LEU A 96 -9.61 1.87 7.95
C LEU A 96 -10.58 1.03 7.12
N GLY A 97 -10.68 1.30 5.82
CA GLY A 97 -11.65 0.64 4.95
C GLY A 97 -11.34 -0.83 4.69
N VAL A 98 -10.07 -1.15 4.43
CA VAL A 98 -9.67 -2.51 4.04
C VAL A 98 -9.24 -3.35 5.24
N VAL A 99 -8.32 -2.85 6.09
CA VAL A 99 -7.80 -3.65 7.20
C VAL A 99 -8.82 -3.79 8.33
N PHE A 100 -9.61 -2.74 8.59
CA PHE A 100 -10.62 -2.75 9.65
C PHE A 100 -12.06 -2.90 9.16
N ASN A 101 -12.31 -2.85 7.86
CA ASN A 101 -13.65 -2.82 7.26
C ASN A 101 -14.56 -1.75 7.90
N ASP A 102 -13.99 -0.57 8.13
CA ASP A 102 -14.61 0.57 8.79
C ASP A 102 -14.26 1.85 8.00
N PRO A 103 -14.75 1.94 6.71
CA PRO A 103 -14.40 3.05 5.84
C PRO A 103 -14.87 4.38 6.44
N PRO A 104 -14.05 5.44 6.35
CA PRO A 104 -14.51 6.76 6.72
C PRO A 104 -15.64 7.20 5.78
N PRO A 105 -16.55 8.07 6.24
CA PRO A 105 -17.55 8.67 5.36
C PRO A 105 -16.87 9.44 4.22
N PRO A 106 -17.54 9.61 3.07
CA PRO A 106 -17.02 10.45 2.00
C PRO A 106 -16.77 11.88 2.52
N PRO A 107 -15.73 12.57 2.02
CA PRO A 107 -15.49 13.95 2.40
C PRO A 107 -16.68 14.83 1.97
N PRO A 108 -16.94 15.93 2.70
CA PRO A 108 -17.91 16.95 2.24
C PRO A 108 -17.56 17.46 0.83
N ASN A 109 -18.60 17.82 0.05
CA ASN A 109 -18.41 18.26 -1.35
C ASN A 109 -17.62 19.58 -1.48
N ASP A 110 -17.55 20.36 -0.44
CA ASP A 110 -16.99 21.71 -0.43
C ASP A 110 -15.57 21.77 0.19
N VAL A 111 -14.90 20.62 0.35
CA VAL A 111 -13.52 20.61 0.85
C VAL A 111 -12.60 21.16 -0.24
N PRO A 112 -11.99 22.32 -0.04
CA PRO A 112 -11.03 22.85 -1.01
C PRO A 112 -9.84 21.87 -1.08
N PRO A 113 -9.27 21.65 -2.28
CA PRO A 113 -8.04 20.89 -2.39
C PRO A 113 -6.95 21.57 -1.55
N LEU A 114 -6.08 20.76 -0.94
CA LEU A 114 -4.90 21.26 -0.26
C LEU A 114 -4.11 22.12 -1.26
N GLN A 115 -4.11 23.43 -1.02
CA GLN A 115 -3.33 24.35 -1.85
C GLN A 115 -1.85 24.12 -1.55
N GLU A 116 -1.06 23.90 -2.58
CA GLU A 116 0.40 23.95 -2.49
C GLU A 116 0.82 25.41 -2.39
N ASP A 117 0.81 25.98 -1.19
CA ASP A 117 1.32 27.32 -0.94
C ASP A 117 2.86 27.30 -1.04
N GLU A 118 3.44 28.28 -1.69
CA GLU A 118 4.91 28.42 -1.77
C GLU A 118 5.55 28.55 -0.39
N ASN A 119 4.83 29.07 0.60
CA ASN A 119 5.25 29.13 1.99
C ASN A 119 5.29 27.77 2.68
N GLU A 120 4.66 26.74 2.12
CA GLU A 120 4.61 25.39 2.69
C GLU A 120 5.75 24.47 2.21
N LYS A 121 6.63 24.94 1.32
CA LYS A 121 7.78 24.14 0.82
C LYS A 121 8.69 23.63 1.94
N ASN A 122 8.73 24.33 3.07
CA ASN A 122 9.52 23.95 4.25
C ASN A 122 8.73 23.14 5.29
N MET A 123 7.43 22.93 5.10
CA MET A 123 6.60 22.17 6.02
C MET A 123 6.65 20.69 5.71
N THR A 124 6.50 19.87 6.76
CA THR A 124 6.22 18.45 6.60
C THR A 124 4.75 18.25 6.21
N ILE A 125 4.45 17.14 5.57
CA ILE A 125 3.05 16.78 5.24
C ILE A 125 2.18 16.78 6.50
N ARG A 126 2.71 16.36 7.64
CA ARG A 126 2.01 16.37 8.94
C ARG A 126 1.65 17.80 9.40
N GLU A 127 2.54 18.75 9.23
CA GLU A 127 2.31 20.16 9.57
C GLU A 127 1.25 20.78 8.66
N THR A 128 1.31 20.52 7.36
CA THR A 128 0.28 20.96 6.40
C THR A 128 -1.11 20.43 6.78
N PHE A 129 -1.22 19.13 7.10
CA PHE A 129 -2.49 18.57 7.54
C PHE A 129 -2.92 19.04 8.93
N ALA A 130 -2.01 19.44 9.81
CA ALA A 130 -2.37 20.01 11.11
C ALA A 130 -3.17 21.29 10.96
N LYS A 131 -2.77 22.20 10.05
CA LYS A 131 -3.54 23.42 9.70
C LYS A 131 -4.94 23.08 9.18
N HIS A 132 -5.07 22.06 8.31
CA HIS A 132 -6.36 21.66 7.78
C HIS A 132 -7.32 21.15 8.87
N ARG A 133 -6.79 20.51 9.92
CA ARG A 133 -7.58 20.01 11.07
C ARG A 133 -8.03 21.10 12.06
N GLU A 134 -7.59 22.32 11.90
CA GLU A 134 -8.10 23.43 12.70
C GLU A 134 -9.60 23.68 12.45
N ASN A 135 -10.12 23.24 11.28
CA ASN A 135 -11.55 23.20 11.04
C ASN A 135 -12.19 22.02 11.80
N PRO A 136 -13.14 22.28 12.74
CA PRO A 136 -13.81 21.25 13.53
C PRO A 136 -14.51 20.18 12.69
N ASP A 137 -15.06 20.53 11.53
CA ASP A 137 -15.77 19.63 10.63
C ASP A 137 -14.82 18.57 10.03
N CYS A 138 -13.55 18.92 9.86
CA CYS A 138 -12.51 18.02 9.34
C CYS A 138 -11.87 17.18 10.45
N ALA A 139 -11.74 17.75 11.65
CA ALA A 139 -11.01 17.14 12.77
C ALA A 139 -11.56 15.77 13.18
N GLY A 140 -12.87 15.57 13.13
CA GLY A 140 -13.55 14.34 13.53
C GLY A 140 -13.04 13.12 12.74
N CYS A 141 -13.06 13.20 11.40
CA CYS A 141 -12.59 12.13 10.50
C CYS A 141 -11.07 12.01 10.53
N HIS A 142 -10.35 13.12 10.44
CA HIS A 142 -8.88 13.13 10.42
C HIS A 142 -8.26 12.56 11.69
N SER A 143 -8.89 12.73 12.86
CA SER A 143 -8.41 12.11 14.11
C SER A 143 -8.32 10.58 14.07
N ARG A 144 -9.10 9.92 13.20
CA ARG A 144 -9.10 8.47 12.99
C ARG A 144 -8.19 8.05 11.83
N ILE A 145 -8.17 8.83 10.75
CA ILE A 145 -7.49 8.51 9.50
C ILE A 145 -5.99 8.79 9.60
N ASP A 146 -5.64 9.99 10.04
CA ASP A 146 -4.28 10.52 9.96
C ASP A 146 -3.24 9.69 10.71
N PRO A 147 -3.48 9.21 11.96
CA PRO A 147 -2.48 8.40 12.65
C PRO A 147 -2.10 7.13 11.89
N LEU A 148 -3.07 6.53 11.17
CA LEU A 148 -2.86 5.31 10.39
C LEU A 148 -2.08 5.59 9.11
N GLY A 149 -2.33 6.73 8.48
CA GLY A 149 -1.63 7.15 7.28
C GLY A 149 -0.20 7.59 7.55
N PHE A 150 -0.01 8.41 8.60
CA PHE A 150 1.33 8.83 9.00
C PHE A 150 2.22 7.68 9.47
N ALA A 151 1.64 6.61 10.03
CA ALA A 151 2.36 5.38 10.36
C ALA A 151 3.10 4.75 9.15
N LEU A 152 2.72 5.12 7.92
CA LEU A 152 3.28 4.60 6.68
C LEU A 152 4.12 5.64 5.90
N GLU A 153 4.36 6.83 6.46
CA GLU A 153 4.98 7.94 5.73
C GLU A 153 6.48 7.78 5.46
N ASN A 154 7.16 6.92 6.23
CA ASN A 154 8.53 6.55 5.91
C ASN A 154 8.67 5.70 4.63
N PHE A 155 7.55 5.23 4.07
CA PHE A 155 7.54 4.61 2.75
C PHE A 155 7.18 5.65 1.69
N ASP A 156 8.06 5.85 0.72
CA ASP A 156 7.80 6.73 -0.44
C ASP A 156 6.67 6.19 -1.35
N ILE A 157 6.45 6.85 -2.47
CA ILE A 157 5.41 6.47 -3.45
C ILE A 157 5.66 5.10 -4.10
N THR A 158 6.89 4.59 -4.04
CA THR A 158 7.29 3.30 -4.62
C THR A 158 7.45 2.20 -3.55
N GLY A 159 7.18 2.54 -2.29
CA GLY A 159 7.35 1.63 -1.15
C GLY A 159 8.80 1.50 -0.66
N ARG A 160 9.71 2.39 -1.04
CA ARG A 160 11.06 2.44 -0.49
C ARG A 160 11.06 3.20 0.83
N TRP A 161 11.92 2.78 1.72
CA TRP A 161 12.10 3.46 2.99
C TRP A 161 12.84 4.78 2.82
N ARG A 162 12.38 5.82 3.52
CA ARG A 162 13.01 7.12 3.66
C ARG A 162 12.93 7.59 5.11
N ASP A 163 13.98 8.21 5.62
CA ASP A 163 13.98 8.82 6.95
C ASP A 163 13.64 10.32 6.87
N LYS A 164 13.82 10.93 5.70
CA LYS A 164 13.57 12.35 5.45
C LYS A 164 12.72 12.58 4.21
N TYR A 165 11.97 13.67 4.23
CA TYR A 165 11.32 14.22 3.04
C TYR A 165 12.35 14.87 2.11
N GLU A 166 11.93 15.22 0.88
CA GLU A 166 12.78 15.90 -0.11
C GLU A 166 13.31 17.26 0.38
N ASN A 167 12.55 17.95 1.25
CA ASN A 167 12.96 19.21 1.88
C ASN A 167 13.95 19.02 3.07
N GLY A 168 14.44 17.82 3.30
CA GLY A 168 15.42 17.50 4.34
C GLY A 168 14.85 17.33 5.75
N ARG A 169 13.53 17.56 5.95
CA ARG A 169 12.86 17.39 7.25
C ARG A 169 12.65 15.91 7.56
N ASP A 170 12.76 15.56 8.83
CA ASP A 170 12.56 14.19 9.29
C ASP A 170 11.08 13.77 9.16
N VAL A 171 10.87 12.48 8.86
CA VAL A 171 9.53 11.91 8.79
C VAL A 171 9.10 11.49 10.20
N ASP A 172 8.03 12.08 10.71
CA ASP A 172 7.39 11.67 11.96
C ASP A 172 6.18 10.78 11.67
N MET A 173 6.30 9.49 12.02
CA MET A 173 5.25 8.49 11.85
C MET A 173 4.52 8.16 13.16
N SER A 174 4.84 8.84 14.27
CA SER A 174 4.24 8.57 15.56
C SER A 174 2.73 8.76 15.56
N GLY A 175 2.02 7.98 16.36
CA GLY A 175 0.57 8.07 16.43
C GLY A 175 -0.06 7.15 17.47
N LYS A 176 -1.39 7.06 17.40
CA LYS A 176 -2.19 6.15 18.24
C LYS A 176 -3.18 5.35 17.39
N LEU A 177 -3.11 4.03 17.47
CA LEU A 177 -4.12 3.15 16.92
C LEU A 177 -5.33 3.08 17.86
N VAL A 178 -6.54 3.31 17.33
CA VAL A 178 -7.83 3.21 18.06
C VAL A 178 -7.84 4.04 19.37
N LYS A 179 -7.08 5.14 19.41
CA LYS A 179 -6.88 6.01 20.61
C LYS A 179 -6.30 5.29 21.85
N LYS A 180 -5.84 4.03 21.71
CA LYS A 180 -5.34 3.19 22.82
C LYS A 180 -3.85 2.88 22.68
N HIS A 181 -3.42 2.39 21.53
CA HIS A 181 -2.09 1.85 21.34
C HIS A 181 -1.20 2.90 20.69
N THR A 182 -0.30 3.48 21.45
CA THR A 182 0.70 4.42 20.92
C THR A 182 1.79 3.65 20.18
N PHE A 183 2.33 4.26 19.13
CA PHE A 183 3.46 3.78 18.37
C PHE A 183 4.31 4.96 17.93
N LYS A 184 5.61 4.75 17.77
CA LYS A 184 6.60 5.73 17.30
C LYS A 184 7.22 5.36 15.96
N ASP A 185 7.11 4.09 15.55
CA ASP A 185 7.66 3.57 14.31
C ASP A 185 6.76 2.48 13.71
N ILE A 186 7.11 2.01 12.50
CA ILE A 186 6.33 1.00 11.79
C ILE A 186 6.30 -0.35 12.51
N VAL A 187 7.36 -0.70 13.25
CA VAL A 187 7.42 -1.97 13.97
C VAL A 187 6.44 -1.95 15.13
N GLU A 188 6.42 -0.85 15.89
CA GLU A 188 5.44 -0.64 16.97
C GLU A 188 4.01 -0.52 16.42
N PHE A 189 3.82 0.14 15.26
CA PHE A 189 2.51 0.18 14.59
C PHE A 189 2.03 -1.22 14.23
N LYS A 190 2.86 -2.04 13.59
CA LYS A 190 2.53 -3.44 13.27
C LYS A 190 2.22 -4.25 14.53
N LYS A 191 2.97 -4.05 15.61
CA LYS A 191 2.68 -4.64 16.91
C LYS A 191 1.34 -4.17 17.46
N SER A 192 1.01 -2.90 17.32
CA SER A 192 -0.29 -2.36 17.75
C SER A 192 -1.46 -3.00 17.01
N LEU A 193 -1.30 -3.33 15.73
CA LEU A 193 -2.32 -4.04 14.95
C LEU A 193 -2.60 -5.45 15.49
N THR A 194 -1.62 -6.12 16.12
CA THR A 194 -1.86 -7.46 16.71
C THR A 194 -2.83 -7.43 17.90
N PHE A 195 -2.96 -6.30 18.59
CA PHE A 195 -3.97 -6.13 19.64
C PHE A 195 -5.41 -6.04 19.09
N GLU A 196 -5.55 -5.73 17.80
CA GLU A 196 -6.82 -5.65 17.08
C GLU A 196 -7.08 -6.89 16.20
N GLN A 197 -6.37 -8.01 16.46
CA GLN A 197 -6.39 -9.21 15.62
C GLN A 197 -7.81 -9.72 15.34
N LYS A 198 -8.69 -9.77 16.35
CA LYS A 198 -10.08 -10.21 16.17
C LYS A 198 -10.85 -9.30 15.22
N ARG A 199 -10.64 -7.98 15.31
CA ARG A 199 -11.28 -6.99 14.44
C ARG A 199 -10.78 -7.11 13.00
N ILE A 200 -9.48 -7.30 12.82
CA ILE A 200 -8.86 -7.52 11.52
C ILE A 200 -9.33 -8.84 10.89
N ALA A 201 -9.40 -9.91 11.67
CA ALA A 201 -9.93 -11.19 11.20
C ALA A 201 -11.40 -11.08 10.77
N ARG A 202 -12.23 -10.35 11.53
CA ARG A 202 -13.61 -10.05 11.16
C ARG A 202 -13.71 -9.33 9.81
N ALA A 203 -12.89 -8.31 9.62
CA ALA A 203 -12.82 -7.56 8.37
C ALA A 203 -12.41 -8.46 7.20
N PHE A 204 -11.39 -9.28 7.39
CA PHE A 204 -10.90 -10.23 6.39
C PHE A 204 -11.99 -11.23 5.97
N ILE A 205 -12.68 -11.85 6.93
CA ILE A 205 -13.80 -12.77 6.64
C ILE A 205 -14.89 -12.04 5.86
N GLY A 206 -15.26 -10.82 6.29
CA GLY A 206 -16.29 -10.02 5.62
C GLY A 206 -15.94 -9.71 4.16
N HIS A 207 -14.70 -9.31 3.87
CA HIS A 207 -14.24 -9.10 2.49
C HIS A 207 -14.23 -10.40 1.69
N LEU A 208 -13.77 -11.49 2.28
CA LEU A 208 -13.74 -12.79 1.62
C LEU A 208 -15.15 -13.29 1.28
N MET A 209 -16.12 -13.13 2.18
CA MET A 209 -17.51 -13.52 1.95
C MET A 209 -18.19 -12.67 0.87
N ARG A 210 -17.94 -11.33 0.84
CA ARG A 210 -18.43 -10.48 -0.26
C ARG A 210 -17.87 -10.94 -1.60
N PHE A 211 -16.57 -11.19 -1.65
CA PHE A 211 -15.90 -11.66 -2.86
C PHE A 211 -16.43 -13.01 -3.32
N ALA A 212 -16.55 -13.97 -2.41
CA ALA A 212 -16.97 -15.33 -2.71
C ALA A 212 -18.44 -15.43 -3.15
N ASN A 213 -19.32 -14.63 -2.53
CA ASN A 213 -20.76 -14.66 -2.81
C ASN A 213 -21.22 -13.58 -3.82
N ALA A 214 -20.29 -12.73 -4.30
CA ALA A 214 -20.55 -11.62 -5.24
C ALA A 214 -21.73 -10.70 -4.80
N ARG A 215 -21.91 -10.50 -3.49
CA ARG A 215 -22.97 -9.68 -2.92
C ARG A 215 -22.55 -9.03 -1.59
N GLU A 216 -23.28 -8.01 -1.17
CA GLU A 216 -23.13 -7.42 0.15
C GLU A 216 -23.55 -8.37 1.27
N LEU A 217 -22.99 -8.15 2.45
CA LEU A 217 -23.27 -8.96 3.62
C LEU A 217 -24.68 -8.67 4.17
N SER A 218 -25.40 -9.73 4.46
CA SER A 218 -26.69 -9.68 5.17
C SER A 218 -26.47 -9.73 6.70
N PRO A 219 -27.48 -9.43 7.51
CA PRO A 219 -27.41 -9.61 8.96
C PRO A 219 -27.04 -11.05 9.37
N SER A 220 -27.54 -12.08 8.66
CA SER A 220 -27.19 -13.49 8.91
C SER A 220 -25.72 -13.80 8.64
N ASP A 221 -25.08 -13.11 7.66
CA ASP A 221 -23.65 -13.26 7.42
C ASP A 221 -22.84 -12.73 8.59
N SER A 222 -23.31 -11.68 9.28
CA SER A 222 -22.64 -11.16 10.48
C SER A 222 -22.59 -12.20 11.61
N LEU A 223 -23.68 -12.95 11.81
CA LEU A 223 -23.72 -14.04 12.77
C LEU A 223 -22.76 -15.17 12.36
N ARG A 224 -22.73 -15.50 11.07
CA ARG A 224 -21.80 -16.49 10.53
C ARG A 224 -20.33 -16.09 10.72
N ILE A 225 -20.01 -14.82 10.55
CA ILE A 225 -18.67 -14.29 10.81
C ILE A 225 -18.29 -14.49 12.29
N ASP A 226 -19.22 -14.25 13.22
CA ASP A 226 -18.98 -14.48 14.64
C ASP A 226 -18.71 -15.95 14.96
N GLU A 227 -19.48 -16.87 14.35
CA GLU A 227 -19.26 -18.32 14.49
C GLU A 227 -17.88 -18.74 13.96
N ILE A 228 -17.46 -18.21 12.78
CA ILE A 228 -16.14 -18.50 12.20
C ILE A 228 -15.04 -18.01 13.13
N LEU A 229 -15.16 -16.81 13.68
CA LEU A 229 -14.20 -16.24 14.62
C LEU A 229 -14.04 -17.10 15.88
N GLU A 230 -15.13 -17.59 16.45
CA GLU A 230 -15.07 -18.45 17.63
C GLU A 230 -14.46 -19.83 17.29
N LYS A 231 -14.80 -20.45 16.17
CA LYS A 231 -14.22 -21.72 15.71
C LYS A 231 -12.71 -21.63 15.46
N THR A 232 -12.25 -20.52 14.91
CA THR A 232 -10.83 -20.33 14.51
C THR A 232 -9.96 -19.75 15.62
N LYS A 233 -10.54 -19.44 16.77
CA LYS A 233 -9.83 -18.86 17.92
C LYS A 233 -8.70 -19.76 18.43
N THR A 234 -8.90 -21.08 18.45
CA THR A 234 -7.90 -22.07 18.84
C THR A 234 -6.70 -22.12 17.87
N ASP A 235 -6.90 -21.75 16.61
CA ASP A 235 -5.88 -21.68 15.58
C ASP A 235 -5.25 -20.26 15.47
N ASN A 236 -5.39 -19.45 16.50
CA ASN A 236 -4.92 -18.06 16.53
C ASN A 236 -5.40 -17.21 15.33
N LEU A 237 -6.60 -17.45 14.83
CA LEU A 237 -7.20 -16.71 13.70
C LEU A 237 -6.28 -16.68 12.46
N THR A 238 -5.60 -17.79 12.15
CA THR A 238 -4.72 -17.83 10.99
C THR A 238 -5.50 -17.63 9.69
N ILE A 239 -4.90 -16.96 8.70
CA ILE A 239 -5.55 -16.73 7.39
C ILE A 239 -6.02 -18.07 6.78
N LYS A 240 -5.24 -19.13 6.93
CA LYS A 240 -5.59 -20.46 6.42
C LYS A 240 -6.86 -21.02 7.06
N SER A 241 -6.99 -20.92 8.39
CA SER A 241 -8.18 -21.39 9.10
C SER A 241 -9.40 -20.54 8.77
N LEU A 242 -9.23 -19.21 8.68
CA LEU A 242 -10.31 -18.29 8.28
C LEU A 242 -10.85 -18.60 6.87
N ILE A 243 -9.96 -18.75 5.89
CA ILE A 243 -10.36 -19.14 4.52
C ILE A 243 -11.09 -20.48 4.51
N ARG A 244 -10.54 -21.47 5.21
CA ARG A 244 -11.14 -22.81 5.28
C ARG A 244 -12.57 -22.76 5.83
N GLU A 245 -12.80 -22.04 6.93
CA GLU A 245 -14.14 -21.96 7.53
C GLU A 245 -15.13 -21.21 6.65
N VAL A 246 -14.69 -20.20 5.88
CA VAL A 246 -15.55 -19.52 4.89
C VAL A 246 -15.98 -20.47 3.78
N ILE A 247 -15.04 -21.26 3.22
CA ILE A 247 -15.33 -22.27 2.17
C ILE A 247 -16.29 -23.36 2.68
N LEU A 248 -16.25 -23.66 3.96
CA LEU A 248 -17.12 -24.66 4.57
C LEU A 248 -18.53 -24.16 4.88
N THR A 249 -18.83 -22.88 4.69
CA THR A 249 -20.18 -22.33 4.88
C THR A 249 -21.16 -22.86 3.83
N ASP A 250 -22.41 -23.00 4.20
CA ASP A 250 -23.46 -23.44 3.27
C ASP A 250 -23.68 -22.43 2.15
N ASN A 251 -23.54 -21.13 2.45
CA ASN A 251 -23.66 -20.06 1.45
C ASN A 251 -22.62 -20.21 0.33
N PHE A 252 -21.40 -20.62 0.66
CA PHE A 252 -20.35 -20.84 -0.34
C PHE A 252 -20.56 -22.14 -1.13
N LYS A 253 -21.09 -23.18 -0.49
CA LYS A 253 -21.30 -24.49 -1.15
C LYS A 253 -22.52 -24.52 -2.09
N ASN A 254 -23.48 -23.61 -1.86
CA ASN A 254 -24.74 -23.56 -2.59
C ASN A 254 -24.87 -22.31 -3.50
N SER A 255 -23.78 -21.57 -3.71
CA SER A 255 -23.70 -20.41 -4.60
C SER A 255 -23.43 -20.79 -6.05
#